data_87eaf8d4a4bbd8f7be8fbc58006832c6
#
_entry.id   87eaf8d4a4bbd8f7be8fbc58006832c6
#
_cell.length_a   1.000
_cell.length_b   1.000
_cell.length_c   1.000
_cell.angle_alpha   90.00
_cell.angle_beta   90.00
_cell.angle_gamma   90.00
#
_symmetry.space_group_name_H-M   'P 1'
#
loop_
_entity.id
_entity.type
_entity.pdbx_description
1 polymer ?
#
loop_
_entity_poly.entity_id
_entity_poly.type
_entity_poly.pdbx_seq_one_letter_code
_entity_poly.pdbx_strand_id
1 'polypeptide(L)'
;DVYKRQPFVQLETTRGCFNTCAFCVSGGEKPVRTLSIESIRHRLQIIHSHGIKNVRVLDRTFNYNPRRAKELLRLFLEFSPDICFHLEIHPALLSEELKKELRQLPAGLLHLEAGIQSLREPVLEKSRRIGKLSDALEGLKFLCSLSNMETHADLIAGLPLYRLDEIFEDIYTPVSYTH
;
A
#
# COMPACT_ATOMS: atom_id res chain seq x y z
N ASP A 1 23.95 19.68 -6.87
CA ASP A 1 22.64 19.49 -7.51
C ASP A 1 21.74 18.68 -6.57
N VAL A 2 20.83 19.38 -5.89
CA VAL A 2 19.95 18.82 -4.85
C VAL A 2 19.07 17.68 -5.42
N TYR A 3 18.73 17.75 -6.69
CA TYR A 3 17.89 16.76 -7.37
C TYR A 3 18.62 15.43 -7.67
N LYS A 4 19.95 15.40 -7.67
CA LYS A 4 20.74 14.16 -7.91
C LYS A 4 20.86 13.25 -6.68
N ARG A 5 20.32 13.66 -5.53
CA ARG A 5 20.40 12.89 -4.26
C ARG A 5 19.02 12.58 -3.67
N GLN A 6 18.00 12.41 -4.50
CA GLN A 6 16.72 11.93 -3.97
C GLN A 6 16.90 10.47 -3.52
N PRO A 7 16.51 10.14 -2.28
CA PRO A 7 16.65 8.79 -1.74
C PRO A 7 15.73 7.77 -2.43
N PHE A 8 14.76 8.24 -3.21
CA PHE A 8 13.79 7.40 -3.92
C PHE A 8 13.30 8.07 -5.21
N VAL A 9 12.75 7.25 -6.10
CA VAL A 9 12.02 7.69 -7.31
C VAL A 9 10.56 7.30 -7.19
N GLN A 10 9.68 8.13 -7.73
CA GLN A 10 8.24 7.86 -7.79
C GLN A 10 7.89 7.19 -9.13
N LEU A 11 7.12 6.11 -9.06
CA LEU A 11 6.64 5.36 -10.23
C LEU A 11 5.13 5.17 -10.11
N GLU A 12 4.39 5.66 -11.10
CA GLU A 12 2.97 5.37 -11.24
C GLU A 12 2.79 4.16 -12.15
N THR A 13 2.14 3.10 -11.66
CA THR A 13 1.75 1.95 -12.48
C THR A 13 0.26 1.96 -12.79
N THR A 14 -0.51 2.67 -11.97
CA THR A 14 -1.96 2.81 -12.04
C THR A 14 -2.36 4.23 -11.67
N ARG A 15 -3.27 4.85 -12.42
CA ARG A 15 -3.84 6.17 -12.13
C ARG A 15 -5.32 6.08 -11.86
N GLY A 16 -5.78 6.81 -10.84
CA GLY A 16 -7.15 6.79 -10.35
C GLY A 16 -7.37 5.83 -9.20
N CYS A 17 -8.54 5.91 -8.58
CA CYS A 17 -8.93 5.04 -7.48
C CYS A 17 -10.39 4.64 -7.60
N PHE A 18 -10.68 3.36 -7.41
CA PHE A 18 -12.04 2.83 -7.39
C PHE A 18 -12.82 3.24 -6.14
N ASN A 19 -12.10 3.57 -5.07
CA ASN A 19 -12.65 3.96 -3.78
C ASN A 19 -13.12 5.42 -3.80
N THR A 20 -14.10 5.77 -2.96
CA THR A 20 -14.71 7.12 -2.89
C THR A 20 -14.53 7.75 -1.52
N CYS A 21 -13.42 7.48 -0.84
CA CYS A 21 -13.16 8.01 0.49
C CYS A 21 -13.29 9.53 0.53
N ALA A 22 -14.07 10.05 1.48
CA ALA A 22 -14.40 11.46 1.57
C ALA A 22 -13.22 12.38 1.92
N PHE A 23 -12.17 11.81 2.51
CA PHE A 23 -10.95 12.53 2.91
C PHE A 23 -9.87 12.53 1.82
N CYS A 24 -10.03 11.74 0.75
CA CYS A 24 -8.98 11.53 -0.23
C CYS A 24 -9.19 12.41 -1.47
N VAL A 25 -8.15 13.14 -1.87
CA VAL A 25 -8.17 13.99 -3.07
C VAL A 25 -8.34 13.17 -4.36
N SER A 26 -7.95 11.90 -4.35
CA SER A 26 -8.12 10.96 -5.48
C SER A 26 -9.40 10.10 -5.34
N GLY A 27 -10.24 10.38 -4.36
CA GLY A 27 -11.49 9.66 -4.13
C GLY A 27 -12.44 9.78 -5.32
N GLY A 28 -12.77 8.63 -5.94
CA GLY A 28 -13.68 8.60 -7.07
C GLY A 28 -13.07 8.98 -8.42
N GLU A 29 -11.75 9.10 -8.53
CA GLU A 29 -11.08 9.31 -9.82
C GLU A 29 -11.19 8.03 -10.69
N LYS A 30 -12.19 8.00 -11.55
CA LYS A 30 -12.55 6.86 -12.41
C LYS A 30 -12.53 7.27 -13.89
N PRO A 31 -12.28 6.31 -14.80
CA PRO A 31 -11.90 4.92 -14.55
C PRO A 31 -10.46 4.78 -14.05
N VAL A 32 -10.17 3.70 -13.33
CA VAL A 32 -8.79 3.34 -12.99
C VAL A 32 -8.06 2.94 -14.28
N ARG A 33 -6.96 3.61 -14.58
CA ARG A 33 -6.14 3.40 -15.78
C ARG A 33 -4.81 2.75 -15.40
N THR A 34 -4.36 1.79 -16.19
CA THR A 34 -3.12 1.05 -15.92
C THR A 34 -2.12 1.24 -17.05
N LEU A 35 -0.84 1.32 -16.73
CA LEU A 35 0.24 1.21 -17.70
C LEU A 35 0.46 -0.27 -18.07
N SER A 36 0.98 -0.54 -19.28
CA SER A 36 1.37 -1.89 -19.63
C SER A 36 2.56 -2.38 -18.81
N ILE A 37 2.66 -3.68 -18.60
CA ILE A 37 3.79 -4.30 -17.89
C ILE A 37 5.11 -3.97 -18.58
N GLU A 38 5.14 -3.98 -19.91
CA GLU A 38 6.32 -3.64 -20.72
C GLU A 38 6.77 -2.19 -20.47
N SER A 39 5.81 -1.25 -20.44
CA SER A 39 6.13 0.15 -20.15
C SER A 39 6.70 0.34 -18.75
N ILE A 40 6.17 -0.37 -17.75
CA ILE A 40 6.68 -0.34 -16.38
C ILE A 40 8.06 -0.98 -16.31
N ARG A 41 8.26 -2.14 -16.94
CA ARG A 41 9.55 -2.83 -17.03
C ARG A 41 10.63 -1.91 -17.61
N HIS A 42 10.34 -1.25 -18.72
CA HIS A 42 11.28 -0.32 -19.34
C HIS A 42 11.68 0.82 -18.40
N ARG A 43 10.72 1.40 -17.68
CA ARG A 43 10.99 2.45 -16.70
C ARG A 43 11.85 1.93 -15.53
N LEU A 44 11.56 0.73 -15.03
CA LEU A 44 12.36 0.09 -13.97
C LEU A 44 13.78 -0.22 -14.42
N GLN A 45 13.99 -0.63 -15.67
CA GLN A 45 15.33 -0.82 -16.24
C GLN A 45 16.13 0.50 -16.24
N ILE A 46 15.50 1.61 -16.61
CA ILE A 46 16.13 2.94 -16.56
C ILE A 46 16.48 3.30 -15.10
N ILE A 47 15.53 3.13 -14.17
CA ILE A 47 15.74 3.40 -12.73
C ILE A 47 16.90 2.57 -12.19
N HIS A 48 16.91 1.28 -12.48
CA HIS A 48 17.95 0.34 -12.07
C HIS A 48 19.33 0.70 -12.65
N SER A 49 19.41 1.07 -13.95
CA SER A 49 20.66 1.47 -14.60
C SER A 49 21.28 2.75 -14.01
N HIS A 50 20.49 3.57 -13.30
CA HIS A 50 20.96 4.75 -12.57
C HIS A 50 21.31 4.44 -11.10
N GLY A 51 21.30 3.17 -10.68
CA GLY A 51 21.66 2.74 -9.32
C GLY A 51 20.66 3.18 -8.24
N ILE A 52 19.41 3.46 -8.62
CA ILE A 52 18.36 3.86 -7.67
C ILE A 52 17.82 2.62 -6.97
N LYS A 53 17.85 2.64 -5.63
CA LYS A 53 17.52 1.47 -4.79
C LYS A 53 16.11 1.51 -4.19
N ASN A 54 15.44 2.65 -4.22
CA ASN A 54 14.12 2.81 -3.62
C ASN A 54 13.13 3.39 -4.64
N VAL A 55 12.01 2.70 -4.83
CA VAL A 55 10.92 3.12 -5.73
C VAL A 55 9.62 3.20 -4.95
N ARG A 56 9.04 4.42 -4.86
CA ARG A 56 7.68 4.60 -4.37
C ARG A 56 6.69 4.43 -5.49
N VAL A 57 5.86 3.41 -5.39
CA VAL A 57 4.75 3.20 -6.31
C VAL A 57 3.57 4.07 -5.87
N LEU A 58 3.12 4.97 -6.74
CA LEU A 58 2.08 5.98 -6.44
C LEU A 58 0.65 5.46 -6.62
N ASP A 59 0.48 4.18 -6.83
CA ASP A 59 -0.83 3.56 -6.97
C ASP A 59 -1.62 3.69 -5.66
N ARG A 60 -2.78 4.35 -5.70
CA ARG A 60 -3.61 4.66 -4.51
C ARG A 60 -4.13 3.43 -3.77
N THR A 61 -4.12 2.29 -4.41
CA THR A 61 -4.43 0.99 -3.82
C THR A 61 -3.83 -0.08 -4.69
N PHE A 62 -2.63 -0.52 -4.36
CA PHE A 62 -1.88 -1.49 -5.16
C PHE A 62 -2.67 -2.80 -5.40
N ASN A 63 -3.37 -3.27 -4.37
CA ASN A 63 -4.10 -4.54 -4.40
C ASN A 63 -5.58 -4.44 -4.81
N TYR A 64 -5.99 -3.33 -5.48
CA TYR A 64 -7.37 -3.19 -5.96
C TYR A 64 -7.76 -4.29 -6.96
N ASN A 65 -6.80 -4.77 -7.73
CA ASN A 65 -6.95 -5.88 -8.66
C ASN A 65 -5.90 -6.96 -8.34
N PRO A 66 -6.30 -8.09 -7.74
CA PRO A 66 -5.35 -9.13 -7.30
C PRO A 66 -4.50 -9.72 -8.43
N ARG A 67 -5.08 -9.89 -9.64
CA ARG A 67 -4.33 -10.40 -10.82
C ARG A 67 -3.23 -9.41 -11.21
N ARG A 68 -3.57 -8.14 -11.29
CA ARG A 68 -2.61 -7.07 -11.61
C ARG A 68 -1.52 -6.94 -10.56
N ALA A 69 -1.88 -6.97 -9.28
CA ALA A 69 -0.91 -6.95 -8.18
C ALA A 69 0.11 -8.09 -8.31
N LYS A 70 -0.36 -9.29 -8.60
CA LYS A 70 0.51 -10.46 -8.81
C LYS A 70 1.46 -10.29 -10.00
N GLU A 71 0.99 -9.76 -11.13
CA GLU A 71 1.82 -9.46 -12.30
C GLU A 71 2.92 -8.44 -11.96
N LEU A 72 2.59 -7.39 -11.20
CA LEU A 72 3.54 -6.38 -10.75
C LEU A 72 4.55 -6.95 -9.75
N LEU A 73 4.13 -7.77 -8.79
CA LEU A 73 5.06 -8.42 -7.84
C LEU A 73 6.08 -9.30 -8.56
N ARG A 74 5.65 -10.04 -9.59
CA ARG A 74 6.55 -10.84 -10.43
C ARG A 74 7.54 -9.97 -11.20
N LEU A 75 7.08 -8.83 -11.72
CA LEU A 75 7.97 -7.87 -12.36
C LEU A 75 8.98 -7.28 -11.36
N PHE A 76 8.54 -6.92 -10.15
CA PHE A 76 9.43 -6.36 -9.13
C PHE A 76 10.52 -7.35 -8.68
N LEU A 77 10.20 -8.64 -8.66
CA LEU A 77 11.18 -9.70 -8.36
C LEU A 77 12.36 -9.70 -9.34
N GLU A 78 12.19 -9.26 -10.58
CA GLU A 78 13.27 -9.19 -11.59
C GLU A 78 14.34 -8.15 -11.20
N PHE A 79 14.03 -7.24 -10.28
CA PHE A 79 14.94 -6.19 -9.80
C PHE A 79 15.42 -6.43 -8.36
N SER A 80 15.12 -7.59 -7.79
CA SER A 80 15.64 -7.99 -6.47
C SER A 80 17.08 -8.50 -6.58
N PRO A 81 17.96 -8.20 -5.62
CA PRO A 81 17.76 -7.44 -4.38
C PRO A 81 18.06 -5.93 -4.53
N ASP A 82 18.22 -5.41 -5.73
CA ASP A 82 18.76 -4.08 -5.98
C ASP A 82 17.74 -2.94 -5.70
N ILE A 83 16.44 -3.23 -5.83
CA ILE A 83 15.37 -2.24 -5.65
C ILE A 83 14.38 -2.71 -4.57
N CYS A 84 14.11 -1.83 -3.60
CA CYS A 84 13.00 -1.94 -2.66
C CYS A 84 11.82 -1.11 -3.17
N PHE A 85 10.62 -1.70 -3.18
CA PHE A 85 9.38 -1.06 -3.64
C PHE A 85 8.49 -0.71 -2.46
N HIS A 86 8.08 0.55 -2.38
CA HIS A 86 7.15 1.05 -1.39
C HIS A 86 5.74 1.09 -1.98
N LEU A 87 4.78 0.40 -1.36
CA LEU A 87 3.43 0.18 -1.89
C LEU A 87 2.35 0.60 -0.89
N GLU A 88 1.33 1.33 -1.36
CA GLU A 88 0.10 1.59 -0.60
C GLU A 88 -0.89 0.41 -0.79
N ILE A 89 -1.26 -0.26 0.29
CA ILE A 89 -2.11 -1.45 0.27
C ILE A 89 -3.40 -1.23 1.07
N HIS A 90 -4.50 -1.78 0.58
CA HIS A 90 -5.76 -1.80 1.33
C HIS A 90 -5.88 -3.13 2.07
N PRO A 91 -5.73 -3.15 3.41
CA PRO A 91 -5.63 -4.41 4.15
C PRO A 91 -6.90 -5.27 4.08
N ALA A 92 -8.10 -4.66 3.99
CA ALA A 92 -9.35 -5.41 3.83
C ALA A 92 -9.52 -6.09 2.45
N LEU A 93 -8.63 -5.82 1.49
CA LEU A 93 -8.72 -6.37 0.13
C LEU A 93 -7.60 -7.39 -0.17
N LEU A 94 -7.05 -8.01 0.84
CA LEU A 94 -6.04 -9.04 0.70
C LEU A 94 -6.69 -10.40 0.37
N SER A 95 -6.62 -10.81 -0.90
CA SER A 95 -7.02 -12.15 -1.28
C SER A 95 -6.05 -13.21 -0.78
N GLU A 96 -6.51 -14.45 -0.57
CA GLU A 96 -5.64 -15.57 -0.14
C GLU A 96 -4.52 -15.84 -1.14
N GLU A 97 -4.78 -15.64 -2.44
CA GLU A 97 -3.76 -15.76 -3.48
C GLU A 97 -2.66 -14.71 -3.29
N LEU A 98 -3.03 -13.45 -3.02
CA LEU A 98 -2.05 -12.39 -2.79
C LEU A 98 -1.29 -12.60 -1.50
N LYS A 99 -1.95 -13.03 -0.42
CA LYS A 99 -1.30 -13.41 0.84
C LYS A 99 -0.24 -14.50 0.63
N LYS A 100 -0.54 -15.50 -0.22
CA LYS A 100 0.41 -16.57 -0.58
C LYS A 100 1.63 -16.02 -1.33
N GLU A 101 1.43 -15.13 -2.32
CA GLU A 101 2.53 -14.51 -3.05
C GLU A 101 3.42 -13.68 -2.10
N LEU A 102 2.84 -12.85 -1.23
CA LEU A 102 3.58 -12.00 -0.28
C LEU A 102 4.49 -12.81 0.65
N ARG A 103 4.05 -13.99 1.12
CA ARG A 103 4.86 -14.89 1.97
C ARG A 103 6.13 -15.40 1.26
N GLN A 104 6.12 -15.47 -0.06
CA GLN A 104 7.19 -16.08 -0.86
C GLN A 104 8.21 -15.06 -1.37
N LEU A 105 7.95 -13.77 -1.18
CA LEU A 105 8.85 -12.71 -1.65
C LEU A 105 10.13 -12.67 -0.81
N PRO A 106 11.28 -12.32 -1.41
CA PRO A 106 12.52 -12.16 -0.68
C PRO A 106 12.46 -10.96 0.28
N ALA A 107 13.22 -11.04 1.36
CA ALA A 107 13.34 -9.95 2.30
C ALA A 107 13.92 -8.69 1.63
N GLY A 108 13.38 -7.53 2.04
CA GLY A 108 13.83 -6.22 1.54
C GLY A 108 13.26 -5.82 0.17
N LEU A 109 12.46 -6.68 -0.50
CA LEU A 109 11.83 -6.31 -1.76
C LEU A 109 10.70 -5.28 -1.58
N LEU A 110 9.92 -5.42 -0.51
CA LEU A 110 8.76 -4.56 -0.26
C LEU A 110 8.82 -3.85 1.07
N HIS A 111 8.29 -2.63 1.05
CA HIS A 111 7.85 -1.86 2.20
C HIS A 111 6.37 -1.50 1.98
N LEU A 112 5.49 -1.84 2.92
CA LEU A 112 4.06 -1.69 2.77
C LEU A 112 3.49 -0.61 3.67
N GLU A 113 2.66 0.28 3.12
CA GLU A 113 1.81 1.21 3.85
C GLU A 113 0.36 0.67 3.83
N ALA A 114 -0.11 0.23 4.99
CA ALA A 114 -1.45 -0.33 5.16
C ALA A 114 -2.41 0.74 5.71
N GLY A 115 -3.21 1.35 4.85
CA GLY A 115 -4.18 2.35 5.26
C GLY A 115 -5.36 1.75 6.01
N ILE A 116 -5.37 1.82 7.34
CA ILE A 116 -6.51 1.47 8.20
C ILE A 116 -7.44 2.67 8.38
N GLN A 117 -6.89 3.85 8.57
CA GLN A 117 -7.53 5.16 8.72
C GLN A 117 -8.20 5.38 10.08
N SER A 118 -8.97 4.42 10.60
CA SER A 118 -9.59 4.40 11.93
C SER A 118 -9.95 2.96 12.33
N LEU A 119 -10.05 2.71 13.61
CA LEU A 119 -10.58 1.46 14.17
C LEU A 119 -12.06 1.58 14.58
N ARG A 120 -12.77 2.61 14.11
CA ARG A 120 -14.16 2.90 14.42
C ARG A 120 -15.02 2.76 13.18
N GLU A 121 -15.89 1.74 13.13
CA GLU A 121 -16.79 1.51 12.00
C GLU A 121 -17.61 2.76 11.61
N PRO A 122 -18.23 3.52 12.55
CA PRO A 122 -18.99 4.71 12.19
C PRO A 122 -18.13 5.80 11.51
N VAL A 123 -16.84 5.91 11.90
CA VAL A 123 -15.89 6.85 11.28
C VAL A 123 -15.57 6.40 9.85
N LEU A 124 -15.32 5.11 9.63
CA LEU A 124 -15.02 4.54 8.31
C LEU A 124 -16.21 4.66 7.37
N GLU A 125 -17.42 4.34 7.83
CA GLU A 125 -18.66 4.47 7.07
C GLU A 125 -18.94 5.93 6.68
N LYS A 126 -18.83 6.86 7.64
CA LYS A 126 -19.01 8.29 7.38
C LYS A 126 -17.99 8.82 6.38
N SER A 127 -16.78 8.29 6.43
CA SER A 127 -15.70 8.60 5.49
C SER A 127 -15.81 7.85 4.15
N ARG A 128 -16.86 7.05 3.95
CA ARG A 128 -17.07 6.24 2.74
C ARG A 128 -15.88 5.32 2.41
N ARG A 129 -15.19 4.83 3.46
CA ARG A 129 -14.13 3.83 3.30
C ARG A 129 -14.78 2.48 3.05
N ILE A 130 -14.40 1.79 1.98
CA ILE A 130 -14.91 0.46 1.69
C ILE A 130 -14.16 -0.62 2.47
N GLY A 131 -14.79 -1.80 2.58
CA GLY A 131 -14.28 -2.93 3.35
C GLY A 131 -14.77 -2.91 4.80
N LYS A 132 -14.86 -4.07 5.42
CA LYS A 132 -15.20 -4.21 6.84
C LYS A 132 -13.97 -3.97 7.69
N LEU A 133 -14.15 -3.40 8.86
CA LEU A 133 -13.06 -3.21 9.84
C LEU A 133 -12.43 -4.55 10.24
N SER A 134 -13.25 -5.60 10.44
CA SER A 134 -12.77 -6.96 10.74
C SER A 134 -11.77 -7.47 9.69
N ASP A 135 -12.10 -7.31 8.41
CA ASP A 135 -11.26 -7.76 7.30
C ASP A 135 -9.96 -6.93 7.23
N ALA A 136 -10.05 -5.63 7.51
CA ALA A 136 -8.89 -4.74 7.55
C ALA A 136 -7.92 -5.11 8.68
N LEU A 137 -8.46 -5.43 9.87
CA LEU A 137 -7.66 -5.87 11.02
C LEU A 137 -7.03 -7.26 10.79
N GLU A 138 -7.78 -8.19 10.19
CA GLU A 138 -7.22 -9.49 9.81
C GLU A 138 -6.09 -9.33 8.78
N GLY A 139 -6.31 -8.49 7.77
CA GLY A 139 -5.29 -8.18 6.78
C GLY A 139 -4.07 -7.52 7.38
N LEU A 140 -4.22 -6.57 8.31
CA LEU A 140 -3.11 -5.95 9.02
C LEU A 140 -2.32 -6.96 9.85
N LYS A 141 -3.01 -7.81 10.64
CA LYS A 141 -2.37 -8.89 11.40
C LYS A 141 -1.55 -9.81 10.51
N PHE A 142 -2.11 -10.16 9.35
CA PHE A 142 -1.39 -10.94 8.36
C PHE A 142 -0.12 -10.22 7.88
N LEU A 143 -0.20 -8.95 7.47
CA LEU A 143 0.95 -8.19 7.00
C LEU A 143 2.03 -8.07 8.07
N CYS A 144 1.66 -7.76 9.31
CA CYS A 144 2.58 -7.67 10.45
C CYS A 144 3.21 -9.02 10.83
N SER A 145 2.59 -10.15 10.46
CA SER A 145 3.17 -11.49 10.68
C SER A 145 4.28 -11.85 9.69
N LEU A 146 4.46 -11.07 8.63
CA LEU A 146 5.47 -11.32 7.61
C LEU A 146 6.83 -10.77 8.06
N SER A 147 7.82 -11.65 8.20
CA SER A 147 9.19 -11.27 8.59
C SER A 147 10.07 -10.80 7.42
N ASN A 148 9.59 -10.94 6.19
CA ASN A 148 10.32 -10.64 4.96
C ASN A 148 10.04 -9.24 4.41
N MET A 149 9.20 -8.44 5.05
CA MET A 149 8.88 -7.06 4.63
C MET A 149 8.53 -6.18 5.82
N GLU A 150 8.74 -4.87 5.66
CA GLU A 150 8.29 -3.87 6.63
C GLU A 150 6.86 -3.46 6.32
N THR A 151 6.05 -3.29 7.36
CA THR A 151 4.66 -2.83 7.24
C THR A 151 4.40 -1.69 8.21
N HIS A 152 3.87 -0.57 7.67
CA HIS A 152 3.36 0.54 8.46
C HIS A 152 1.83 0.59 8.35
N ALA A 153 1.16 0.90 9.46
CA ALA A 153 -0.28 1.11 9.49
C ALA A 153 -0.58 2.60 9.65
N ASP A 154 -1.45 3.13 8.78
CA ASP A 154 -1.81 4.54 8.79
C ASP A 154 -3.18 4.77 9.42
N LEU A 155 -3.24 5.73 10.34
CA LEU A 155 -4.45 6.30 10.91
C LEU A 155 -4.57 7.77 10.51
N ILE A 156 -5.80 8.26 10.34
CA ILE A 156 -6.07 9.67 10.04
C ILE A 156 -6.82 10.30 11.22
N ALA A 157 -6.14 11.19 11.93
CA ALA A 157 -6.79 12.02 12.95
C ALA A 157 -7.69 13.08 12.30
N GLY A 158 -8.84 13.37 12.95
CA GLY A 158 -9.75 14.42 12.49
C GLY A 158 -10.76 13.99 11.42
N LEU A 159 -10.93 12.70 11.18
CA LEU A 159 -12.04 12.18 10.36
C LEU A 159 -13.39 12.51 11.02
N PRO A 160 -14.48 12.65 10.22
CA PRO A 160 -15.82 12.88 10.77
C PRO A 160 -16.22 11.83 11.81
N LEU A 161 -16.79 12.26 12.93
CA LEU A 161 -17.19 11.43 14.08
C LEU A 161 -16.03 10.85 14.89
N TYR A 162 -14.77 11.10 14.52
CA TYR A 162 -13.61 10.54 15.22
C TYR A 162 -13.22 11.42 16.42
N ARG A 163 -13.45 10.93 17.62
CA ARG A 163 -13.18 11.65 18.86
C ARG A 163 -11.71 11.55 19.24
N LEU A 164 -11.21 12.53 19.95
CA LEU A 164 -9.79 12.59 20.32
C LEU A 164 -9.37 11.42 21.24
N ASP A 165 -10.22 11.05 22.18
CA ASP A 165 -10.01 9.91 23.08
C ASP A 165 -9.92 8.59 22.29
N GLU A 166 -10.80 8.39 21.30
CA GLU A 166 -10.79 7.24 20.42
C GLU A 166 -9.52 7.17 19.56
N ILE A 167 -9.02 8.34 19.10
CA ILE A 167 -7.76 8.39 18.31
C ILE A 167 -6.60 7.86 19.16
N PHE A 168 -6.50 8.26 20.41
CA PHE A 168 -5.45 7.76 21.31
C PHE A 168 -5.59 6.26 21.55
N GLU A 169 -6.80 5.74 21.79
CA GLU A 169 -7.02 4.31 21.92
C GLU A 169 -6.60 3.55 20.65
N ASP A 170 -6.96 4.08 19.47
CA ASP A 170 -6.68 3.48 18.17
C ASP A 170 -5.18 3.47 17.86
N ILE A 171 -4.39 4.43 18.34
CA ILE A 171 -2.91 4.43 18.18
C ILE A 171 -2.28 3.26 18.94
N TYR A 172 -2.74 2.96 20.15
CA TYR A 172 -2.18 1.87 20.96
C TYR A 172 -2.59 0.47 20.47
N THR A 173 -3.71 0.34 19.78
CA THR A 173 -4.23 -0.94 19.33
C THR A 173 -3.35 -1.60 18.24
N PRO A 174 -2.91 -0.92 17.16
CA PRO A 174 -2.02 -1.51 16.15
C PRO A 174 -0.65 -1.90 16.71
N VAL A 175 -0.12 -1.18 17.70
CA VAL A 175 1.16 -1.50 18.34
C VAL A 175 1.13 -2.91 18.94
N SER A 176 -0.03 -3.38 19.42
CA SER A 176 -0.19 -4.75 19.94
C SER A 176 -0.07 -5.84 18.86
N TYR A 177 -0.15 -5.49 17.57
CA TYR A 177 -0.02 -6.43 16.45
C TYR A 177 1.36 -6.43 15.79
N THR A 178 2.22 -5.46 16.12
CA THR A 178 3.53 -5.25 15.47
C THR A 178 4.71 -5.84 16.25
N HIS A 179 4.45 -6.57 17.31
CA HIS A 179 5.49 -7.23 18.13
C HIS A 179 5.49 -8.72 17.99
#